data_bf0a368ea6ad471748de06d6f621fef0
#
_entry.id   bf0a368ea6ad471748de06d6f621fef0
#
_cell.length_a   1.000
_cell.length_b   1.000
_cell.length_c   1.000
_cell.angle_alpha   90.00
_cell.angle_beta   90.00
_cell.angle_gamma   90.00
#
_symmetry.space_group_name_H-M   'P 1'
#
loop_
_entity.id
_entity.type
_entity.pdbx_description
1 polymer ?
#
loop_
_entity_poly.entity_id
_entity_poly.type
_entity_poly.pdbx_seq_one_letter_code
_entity_poly.pdbx_strand_id
1 'polypeptide(L)'
;MSQLNPSEISSVLKEKIAGLDLSAERKNEGIVVSVSDGIVRIHGMGDVMYGEVIEFENGTKGMALNLEQDSVGAVVLGDYLEIIEGQKAVCTGKVLEVPVGEAMLGRVVNTLGTPIDGKGEINAEGSAPVEVVAPGVIARQSVDQPVQIGLKAVDAMVPIGRGQRELIIGDRQTGKTAVAVDAIINQKGTGIKCIYVAIGQKQSTVAIVVRKLEE
;
A
#
# COMPACT_ATOMS: atom_id res chain seq x y z
N MET A 1 -38.73 40.11 29.41
CA MET A 1 -37.55 39.26 29.45
C MET A 1 -37.82 38.12 30.42
N SER A 2 -38.13 36.96 29.90
CA SER A 2 -38.43 35.77 30.69
C SER A 2 -37.12 35.27 31.33
N GLN A 3 -37.01 35.41 32.66
CA GLN A 3 -35.90 34.79 33.41
C GLN A 3 -36.12 33.27 33.42
N LEU A 4 -35.27 32.53 32.71
CA LEU A 4 -35.24 31.08 32.75
C LEU A 4 -34.86 30.64 34.18
N ASN A 5 -35.71 29.82 34.77
CA ASN A 5 -35.55 29.30 36.12
C ASN A 5 -34.37 28.32 36.16
N PRO A 6 -33.45 28.39 37.12
CA PRO A 6 -32.30 27.47 37.23
C PRO A 6 -32.64 25.99 37.22
N SER A 7 -33.85 25.65 37.71
CA SER A 7 -34.38 24.26 37.67
C SER A 7 -34.77 23.81 36.25
N GLU A 8 -35.26 24.71 35.38
CA GLU A 8 -35.60 24.41 33.99
C GLU A 8 -34.32 24.23 33.15
N ILE A 9 -33.30 25.01 33.37
CA ILE A 9 -32.00 24.90 32.74
C ILE A 9 -31.38 23.53 33.08
N SER A 10 -31.45 23.15 34.37
CA SER A 10 -30.90 21.86 34.84
C SER A 10 -31.66 20.64 34.26
N SER A 11 -33.01 20.75 34.09
CA SER A 11 -33.77 19.66 33.47
C SER A 11 -33.50 19.52 31.97
N VAL A 12 -33.42 20.63 31.24
CA VAL A 12 -33.07 20.63 29.80
C VAL A 12 -31.62 20.13 29.55
N LEU A 13 -30.67 20.47 30.42
CA LEU A 13 -29.32 19.93 30.37
C LEU A 13 -29.29 18.42 30.64
N LYS A 14 -30.03 17.95 31.65
CA LYS A 14 -30.15 16.51 31.93
C LYS A 14 -30.79 15.73 30.79
N GLU A 15 -31.80 16.28 30.17
CA GLU A 15 -32.46 15.67 29.01
C GLU A 15 -31.58 15.63 27.78
N LYS A 16 -30.81 16.69 27.52
CA LYS A 16 -29.81 16.69 26.45
C LYS A 16 -28.64 15.74 26.72
N ILE A 17 -28.18 15.62 27.96
CA ILE A 17 -27.12 14.68 28.34
C ILE A 17 -27.63 13.22 28.27
N ALA A 18 -28.86 12.96 28.66
CA ALA A 18 -29.47 11.62 28.56
C ALA A 18 -29.79 11.20 27.12
N GLY A 19 -30.01 12.18 26.21
CA GLY A 19 -30.18 11.93 24.78
C GLY A 19 -28.89 11.95 23.95
N LEU A 20 -27.75 12.21 24.58
CA LEU A 20 -26.45 12.02 23.95
C LEU A 20 -26.17 10.51 23.92
N ASP A 21 -26.29 9.95 22.73
CA ASP A 21 -25.92 8.57 22.47
C ASP A 21 -24.38 8.45 22.67
N LEU A 22 -23.98 8.00 23.87
CA LEU A 22 -22.58 7.78 24.26
C LEU A 22 -22.01 6.50 23.63
N SER A 23 -22.74 5.86 22.74
CA SER A 23 -22.23 4.82 21.82
C SER A 23 -21.49 5.43 20.62
N ALA A 24 -20.94 6.63 20.73
CA ALA A 24 -19.93 7.07 19.79
C ALA A 24 -18.77 6.04 19.84
N GLU A 25 -18.72 5.16 18.85
CA GLU A 25 -17.48 4.48 18.52
C GLU A 25 -16.39 5.54 18.61
N ARG A 26 -15.42 5.34 19.52
CA ARG A 26 -14.26 6.22 19.61
C ARG A 26 -13.51 6.05 18.29
N LYS A 27 -13.91 6.80 17.28
CA LYS A 27 -13.10 6.95 16.09
C LYS A 27 -11.85 7.67 16.53
N ASN A 28 -10.73 6.97 16.47
CA ASN A 28 -9.43 7.57 16.76
C ASN A 28 -9.14 8.55 15.60
N GLU A 29 -9.51 9.82 15.81
CA GLU A 29 -9.43 10.88 14.80
C GLU A 29 -8.29 11.82 15.13
N GLY A 30 -7.65 12.35 14.11
CA GLY A 30 -6.61 13.36 14.23
C GLY A 30 -6.81 14.48 13.19
N ILE A 31 -5.99 15.50 13.31
CA ILE A 31 -5.99 16.67 12.43
C ILE A 31 -4.62 16.77 11.76
N VAL A 32 -4.62 16.96 10.45
CA VAL A 32 -3.41 17.18 9.65
C VAL A 32 -2.76 18.52 10.06
N VAL A 33 -1.52 18.46 10.51
CA VAL A 33 -0.74 19.62 10.94
C VAL A 33 0.17 20.13 9.83
N SER A 34 0.75 19.21 9.06
CA SER A 34 1.61 19.57 7.93
C SER A 34 1.64 18.47 6.88
N VAL A 35 1.87 18.88 5.64
CA VAL A 35 2.03 17.98 4.49
C VAL A 35 3.32 18.35 3.76
N SER A 36 4.21 17.40 3.52
CA SER A 36 5.44 17.63 2.78
C SER A 36 5.87 16.36 2.06
N ASP A 37 6.02 16.43 0.74
CA ASP A 37 6.54 15.34 -0.11
C ASP A 37 5.88 13.96 0.12
N GLY A 38 4.56 13.95 0.32
CA GLY A 38 3.81 12.72 0.55
C GLY A 38 3.88 12.18 1.99
N ILE A 39 4.51 12.94 2.90
CA ILE A 39 4.49 12.66 4.33
C ILE A 39 3.54 13.66 4.99
N VAL A 40 2.63 13.14 5.80
CA VAL A 40 1.66 13.92 6.55
C VAL A 40 1.93 13.75 8.03
N ARG A 41 1.99 14.87 8.76
CA ARG A 41 2.01 14.87 10.23
C ARG A 41 0.60 15.15 10.73
N ILE A 42 0.11 14.31 11.61
CA ILE A 42 -1.25 14.33 12.15
C ILE A 42 -1.15 14.48 13.67
N HIS A 43 -1.88 15.42 14.23
CA HIS A 43 -2.00 15.60 15.69
C HIS A 43 -3.20 14.81 16.21
N GLY A 44 -3.03 14.14 17.32
CA GLY A 44 -4.01 13.21 17.88
C GLY A 44 -3.72 11.76 17.50
N MET A 45 -4.72 10.90 17.44
CA MET A 45 -4.58 9.47 17.12
C MET A 45 -3.73 8.69 18.14
N GLY A 46 -4.01 8.88 19.46
CA GLY A 46 -3.21 8.27 20.52
C GLY A 46 -3.16 6.74 20.53
N ASP A 47 -4.14 6.08 19.91
CA ASP A 47 -4.26 4.61 19.89
C ASP A 47 -3.89 4.00 18.52
N VAL A 48 -3.29 4.78 17.59
CA VAL A 48 -2.91 4.29 16.27
C VAL A 48 -1.79 3.25 16.37
N MET A 49 -1.87 2.22 15.54
CA MET A 49 -0.85 1.17 15.45
C MET A 49 0.17 1.50 14.34
N TYR A 50 1.40 1.04 14.51
CA TYR A 50 2.40 1.06 13.43
C TYR A 50 1.91 0.25 12.23
N GLY A 51 2.00 0.81 11.03
CA GLY A 51 1.51 0.17 9.80
C GLY A 51 0.00 0.24 9.61
N GLU A 52 -0.73 0.92 10.51
CA GLU A 52 -2.18 1.09 10.38
C GLU A 52 -2.54 2.02 9.22
N VAL A 53 -3.61 1.67 8.53
CA VAL A 53 -4.17 2.51 7.47
C VAL A 53 -4.94 3.67 8.08
N ILE A 54 -4.61 4.86 7.63
CA ILE A 54 -5.29 6.12 7.97
C ILE A 54 -6.08 6.55 6.73
N GLU A 55 -7.32 6.95 6.93
CA GLU A 55 -8.16 7.49 5.88
C GLU A 55 -8.34 8.99 6.07
N PHE A 56 -8.00 9.77 5.04
CA PHE A 56 -8.19 11.21 5.01
C PHE A 56 -9.59 11.57 4.52
N GLU A 57 -10.06 12.77 4.84
CA GLU A 57 -11.41 13.25 4.52
C GLU A 57 -11.75 13.21 3.02
N ASN A 58 -10.74 13.32 2.15
CA ASN A 58 -10.87 13.19 0.69
C ASN A 58 -10.90 11.73 0.19
N GLY A 59 -10.87 10.73 1.09
CA GLY A 59 -10.83 9.31 0.75
C GLY A 59 -9.43 8.76 0.39
N THR A 60 -8.41 9.61 0.37
CA THR A 60 -7.01 9.15 0.20
C THR A 60 -6.58 8.33 1.42
N LYS A 61 -5.77 7.31 1.21
CA LYS A 61 -5.25 6.47 2.28
C LYS A 61 -3.79 6.79 2.58
N GLY A 62 -3.44 6.67 3.83
CA GLY A 62 -2.06 6.74 4.31
C GLY A 62 -1.73 5.57 5.21
N MET A 63 -0.47 5.42 5.55
CA MET A 63 0.01 4.42 6.49
C MET A 63 0.81 5.08 7.61
N ALA A 64 0.46 4.80 8.86
CA ALA A 64 1.17 5.29 10.03
C ALA A 64 2.53 4.62 10.14
N LEU A 65 3.61 5.42 10.14
CA LEU A 65 4.98 4.91 10.26
C LEU A 65 5.71 5.43 11.47
N ASN A 66 5.50 6.69 11.83
CA ASN A 66 6.19 7.32 12.94
C ASN A 66 5.19 7.69 14.03
N LEU A 67 5.31 7.06 15.19
CA LEU A 67 4.41 7.26 16.32
C LEU A 67 5.16 8.07 17.37
N GLU A 68 4.80 9.35 17.52
CA GLU A 68 5.29 10.26 18.54
C GLU A 68 4.22 10.44 19.64
N GLN A 69 4.56 11.05 20.74
CA GLN A 69 3.65 11.20 21.87
C GLN A 69 2.37 11.97 21.51
N ASP A 70 2.48 13.05 20.74
CA ASP A 70 1.36 13.93 20.39
C ASP A 70 1.06 13.99 18.90
N SER A 71 1.82 13.28 18.07
CA SER A 71 1.68 13.30 16.61
C SER A 71 2.01 11.97 15.97
N VAL A 72 1.44 11.77 14.79
CA VAL A 72 1.67 10.59 13.95
C VAL A 72 2.20 11.06 12.61
N GLY A 73 3.32 10.49 12.19
CA GLY A 73 3.83 10.63 10.83
C GLY A 73 3.27 9.52 9.94
N ALA A 74 2.54 9.89 8.91
CA ALA A 74 1.97 8.95 7.95
C ALA A 74 2.50 9.20 6.54
N VAL A 75 2.72 8.14 5.79
CA VAL A 75 3.03 8.20 4.36
C VAL A 75 1.74 8.08 3.57
N VAL A 76 1.52 8.97 2.61
CA VAL A 76 0.34 8.96 1.74
C VAL A 76 0.50 7.90 0.66
N LEU A 77 -0.51 7.06 0.49
CA LEU A 77 -0.56 5.98 -0.51
C LEU A 77 -1.44 6.39 -1.70
N GLY A 78 -1.10 7.51 -2.33
CA GLY A 78 -1.86 8.07 -3.44
C GLY A 78 -1.46 9.52 -3.74
N ASP A 79 -2.40 10.30 -4.26
CA ASP A 79 -2.17 11.72 -4.50
C ASP A 79 -2.25 12.50 -3.18
N TYR A 80 -1.14 13.12 -2.80
CA TYR A 80 -1.05 13.92 -1.58
C TYR A 80 -1.34 15.40 -1.81
N LEU A 81 -1.47 15.86 -3.06
CA LEU A 81 -1.70 17.27 -3.38
C LEU A 81 -3.06 17.78 -2.93
N GLU A 82 -4.02 16.88 -2.74
CA GLU A 82 -5.36 17.20 -2.26
C GLU A 82 -5.49 17.20 -0.73
N ILE A 83 -4.42 16.80 -0.01
CA ILE A 83 -4.41 16.80 1.45
C ILE A 83 -3.94 18.16 1.93
N ILE A 84 -4.75 18.83 2.74
CA ILE A 84 -4.46 20.16 3.28
C ILE A 84 -4.38 20.15 4.81
N GLU A 85 -3.65 21.13 5.35
CA GLU A 85 -3.58 21.35 6.79
C GLU A 85 -4.98 21.66 7.38
N GLY A 86 -5.26 21.14 8.56
CA GLY A 86 -6.55 21.25 9.22
C GLY A 86 -7.58 20.19 8.83
N GLN A 87 -7.29 19.36 7.83
CA GLN A 87 -8.16 18.26 7.39
C GLN A 87 -8.18 17.14 8.44
N LYS A 88 -9.32 16.46 8.54
CA LYS A 88 -9.47 15.31 9.42
C LYS A 88 -8.85 14.05 8.81
N ALA A 89 -8.30 13.22 9.68
CA ALA A 89 -7.82 11.90 9.37
C ALA A 89 -8.34 10.91 10.41
N VAL A 90 -8.69 9.71 9.99
CA VAL A 90 -9.33 8.68 10.83
C VAL A 90 -8.54 7.39 10.75
N CYS A 91 -8.28 6.78 11.91
CA CYS A 91 -7.72 5.45 11.99
C CYS A 91 -8.74 4.39 11.58
N THR A 92 -8.30 3.41 10.80
CA THR A 92 -9.19 2.32 10.34
C THR A 92 -9.21 1.11 11.25
N GLY A 93 -8.28 1.03 12.21
CA GLY A 93 -8.09 -0.15 13.08
C GLY A 93 -7.49 -1.36 12.34
N LYS A 94 -7.01 -1.18 11.11
CA LYS A 94 -6.46 -2.25 10.28
C LYS A 94 -5.08 -1.89 9.77
N VAL A 95 -4.14 -2.82 9.85
CA VAL A 95 -2.85 -2.68 9.19
C VAL A 95 -3.01 -2.76 7.67
N LEU A 96 -2.02 -2.25 6.95
CA LEU A 96 -2.06 -2.26 5.49
C LEU A 96 -2.06 -3.68 4.94
N GLU A 97 -3.13 -4.02 4.25
CA GLU A 97 -3.32 -5.29 3.56
C GLU A 97 -3.55 -5.07 2.06
N VAL A 98 -3.22 -6.08 1.28
CA VAL A 98 -3.47 -6.12 -0.16
C VAL A 98 -4.26 -7.37 -0.53
N PRO A 99 -5.10 -7.31 -1.57
CA PRO A 99 -5.80 -8.49 -2.06
C PRO A 99 -4.81 -9.53 -2.59
N VAL A 100 -5.11 -10.80 -2.34
CA VAL A 100 -4.31 -11.95 -2.77
C VAL A 100 -5.17 -13.00 -3.45
N GLY A 101 -4.57 -13.85 -4.26
CA GLY A 101 -5.21 -14.96 -4.94
C GLY A 101 -4.83 -15.08 -6.41
N GLU A 102 -5.26 -16.15 -7.05
CA GLU A 102 -4.99 -16.44 -8.47
C GLU A 102 -5.63 -15.38 -9.40
N ALA A 103 -6.70 -14.71 -8.97
CA ALA A 103 -7.36 -13.64 -9.70
C ALA A 103 -6.45 -12.40 -9.94
N MET A 104 -5.33 -12.30 -9.23
CA MET A 104 -4.32 -11.25 -9.42
C MET A 104 -3.43 -11.50 -10.64
N LEU A 105 -3.38 -12.72 -11.16
CA LEU A 105 -2.55 -13.05 -12.32
C LEU A 105 -3.07 -12.38 -13.60
N GLY A 106 -2.15 -11.81 -14.37
CA GLY A 106 -2.47 -11.08 -15.60
C GLY A 106 -3.13 -9.72 -15.37
N ARG A 107 -3.05 -9.19 -14.14
CA ARG A 107 -3.59 -7.88 -13.76
C ARG A 107 -2.48 -6.88 -13.49
N VAL A 108 -2.80 -5.61 -13.65
CA VAL A 108 -1.95 -4.48 -13.27
C VAL A 108 -2.66 -3.72 -12.15
N VAL A 109 -1.96 -3.61 -11.02
CA VAL A 109 -2.52 -3.00 -9.80
C VAL A 109 -1.60 -1.92 -9.24
N ASN A 110 -2.16 -1.02 -8.47
CA ASN A 110 -1.38 -0.05 -7.69
C ASN A 110 -0.88 -0.67 -6.37
N THR A 111 -0.25 0.13 -5.53
CA THR A 111 0.29 -0.28 -4.22
C THR A 111 -0.76 -0.79 -3.23
N LEU A 112 -2.02 -0.43 -3.42
CA LEU A 112 -3.14 -0.90 -2.60
C LEU A 112 -3.83 -2.15 -3.18
N GLY A 113 -3.31 -2.69 -4.28
CA GLY A 113 -3.95 -3.80 -4.98
C GLY A 113 -5.17 -3.41 -5.82
N THR A 114 -5.44 -2.11 -5.98
CA THR A 114 -6.53 -1.62 -6.83
C THR A 114 -6.14 -1.77 -8.30
N PRO A 115 -7.00 -2.37 -9.14
CA PRO A 115 -6.70 -2.55 -10.57
C PRO A 115 -6.63 -1.20 -11.30
N ILE A 116 -5.60 -1.05 -12.13
CA ILE A 116 -5.37 0.13 -12.97
C ILE A 116 -5.28 -0.23 -14.47
N ASP A 117 -5.61 -1.46 -14.83
CA ASP A 117 -5.54 -2.01 -16.18
C ASP A 117 -6.83 -1.84 -16.99
N GLY A 118 -7.88 -1.25 -16.42
CA GLY A 118 -9.16 -1.08 -17.07
C GLY A 118 -9.99 -2.37 -17.25
N LYS A 119 -9.54 -3.50 -16.69
CA LYS A 119 -10.21 -4.81 -16.82
C LYS A 119 -11.29 -5.07 -15.75
N GLY A 120 -11.69 -4.02 -15.00
CA GLY A 120 -12.68 -4.12 -13.93
C GLY A 120 -12.11 -4.59 -12.59
N GLU A 121 -12.98 -4.78 -11.62
CA GLU A 121 -12.61 -5.20 -10.26
C GLU A 121 -12.02 -6.60 -10.21
N ILE A 122 -11.21 -6.88 -9.18
CA ILE A 122 -10.59 -8.17 -8.94
C ILE A 122 -11.34 -8.87 -7.80
N ASN A 123 -11.92 -10.03 -8.09
CA ASN A 123 -12.51 -10.88 -7.06
C ASN A 123 -11.39 -11.66 -6.35
N ALA A 124 -10.75 -11.01 -5.39
CA ALA A 124 -9.68 -11.63 -4.62
C ALA A 124 -10.22 -12.74 -3.70
N GLU A 125 -9.41 -13.77 -3.47
CA GLU A 125 -9.74 -14.88 -2.58
C GLU A 125 -9.64 -14.47 -1.10
N GLY A 126 -8.84 -13.43 -0.81
CA GLY A 126 -8.64 -12.89 0.54
C GLY A 126 -7.73 -11.67 0.53
N SER A 127 -7.32 -11.23 1.71
CA SER A 127 -6.29 -10.20 1.91
C SER A 127 -5.11 -10.73 2.71
N ALA A 128 -3.94 -10.13 2.54
CA ALA A 128 -2.76 -10.43 3.33
C ALA A 128 -2.02 -9.14 3.70
N PRO A 129 -1.40 -9.06 4.89
CA PRO A 129 -0.63 -7.92 5.29
C PRO A 129 0.57 -7.70 4.36
N VAL A 130 0.86 -6.42 4.07
CA VAL A 130 1.98 -6.05 3.20
C VAL A 130 3.32 -6.30 3.90
N GLU A 131 3.39 -6.00 5.20
CA GLU A 131 4.59 -6.25 5.99
C GLU A 131 4.54 -7.64 6.62
N VAL A 132 5.41 -8.52 6.12
CA VAL A 132 5.60 -9.88 6.64
C VAL A 132 7.06 -10.08 6.96
N VAL A 133 7.36 -10.64 8.13
CA VAL A 133 8.73 -10.99 8.52
C VAL A 133 9.26 -12.10 7.60
N ALA A 134 10.32 -11.80 6.87
CA ALA A 134 10.95 -12.78 5.98
C ALA A 134 11.57 -13.93 6.78
N PRO A 135 11.55 -15.18 6.25
CA PRO A 135 12.20 -16.29 6.90
C PRO A 135 13.71 -16.05 7.05
N GLY A 136 14.24 -16.38 8.23
CA GLY A 136 15.67 -16.27 8.55
C GLY A 136 16.54 -17.24 7.74
N VAL A 137 17.86 -17.07 7.85
CA VAL A 137 18.85 -17.87 7.09
C VAL A 137 18.68 -19.37 7.33
N ILE A 138 18.37 -19.77 8.55
CA ILE A 138 18.23 -21.20 8.92
C ILE A 138 17.00 -21.84 8.24
N ALA A 139 15.94 -21.09 8.04
CA ALA A 139 14.69 -21.59 7.45
C ALA A 139 14.71 -21.59 5.91
N ARG A 140 15.74 -20.98 5.29
CA ARG A 140 15.85 -20.91 3.83
C ARG A 140 16.60 -22.14 3.28
N GLN A 141 16.07 -22.69 2.20
CA GLN A 141 16.76 -23.70 1.40
C GLN A 141 17.89 -23.07 0.61
N SER A 142 18.99 -23.81 0.40
CA SER A 142 20.08 -23.40 -0.49
C SER A 142 19.59 -23.26 -1.93
N VAL A 143 20.20 -22.34 -2.68
CA VAL A 143 19.91 -22.17 -4.12
C VAL A 143 20.60 -23.30 -4.89
N ASP A 144 19.82 -24.27 -5.35
CA ASP A 144 20.28 -25.49 -6.02
C ASP A 144 19.60 -25.74 -7.38
N GLN A 145 18.59 -24.91 -7.74
CA GLN A 145 17.84 -25.06 -8.97
C GLN A 145 18.02 -23.83 -9.87
N PRO A 146 18.45 -24.00 -11.14
CA PRO A 146 18.58 -22.88 -12.06
C PRO A 146 17.22 -22.38 -12.53
N VAL A 147 17.15 -21.08 -12.83
CA VAL A 147 16.08 -20.44 -13.59
C VAL A 147 16.60 -20.19 -14.99
N GLN A 148 15.92 -20.71 -15.99
CA GLN A 148 16.25 -20.42 -17.37
C GLN A 148 15.58 -19.14 -17.81
N ILE A 149 16.36 -18.08 -18.00
CA ILE A 149 15.87 -16.76 -18.37
C ILE A 149 15.80 -16.56 -19.90
N GLY A 150 16.32 -17.52 -20.67
CA GLY A 150 16.29 -17.51 -22.14
C GLY A 150 17.42 -16.69 -22.79
N LEU A 151 18.33 -16.13 -22.00
CA LEU A 151 19.53 -15.45 -22.50
C LEU A 151 20.71 -16.43 -22.51
N LYS A 152 21.11 -16.91 -23.67
CA LYS A 152 22.17 -17.94 -23.83
C LYS A 152 23.43 -17.64 -23.06
N ALA A 153 23.89 -16.38 -23.06
CA ALA A 153 25.11 -15.98 -22.37
C ALA A 153 24.96 -16.10 -20.85
N VAL A 154 23.80 -15.77 -20.29
CA VAL A 154 23.54 -15.86 -18.87
C VAL A 154 23.32 -17.31 -18.46
N ASP A 155 22.41 -18.00 -19.14
CA ASP A 155 22.03 -19.38 -18.81
C ASP A 155 23.22 -20.36 -18.91
N ALA A 156 24.17 -20.11 -19.84
CA ALA A 156 25.32 -20.97 -20.05
C ALA A 156 26.56 -20.62 -19.21
N MET A 157 26.78 -19.34 -18.92
CA MET A 157 28.03 -18.88 -18.27
C MET A 157 27.84 -18.40 -16.83
N VAL A 158 26.69 -17.78 -16.51
CA VAL A 158 26.39 -17.21 -15.19
C VAL A 158 24.94 -17.52 -14.84
N PRO A 159 24.58 -18.80 -14.66
CA PRO A 159 23.19 -19.18 -14.43
C PRO A 159 22.62 -18.56 -13.15
N ILE A 160 21.38 -18.13 -13.21
CA ILE A 160 20.65 -17.59 -12.07
C ILE A 160 19.85 -18.72 -11.42
N GLY A 161 19.91 -18.79 -10.11
CA GLY A 161 19.20 -19.81 -9.34
C GLY A 161 17.87 -19.31 -8.77
N ARG A 162 16.94 -20.23 -8.52
CA ARG A 162 15.66 -19.94 -7.86
C ARG A 162 15.91 -19.46 -6.43
N GLY A 163 15.46 -18.25 -6.10
CA GLY A 163 15.69 -17.60 -4.82
C GLY A 163 16.93 -16.69 -4.77
N GLN A 164 17.69 -16.59 -5.86
CA GLN A 164 18.82 -15.68 -5.97
C GLN A 164 18.34 -14.23 -6.11
N ARG A 165 19.15 -13.29 -5.59
CA ARG A 165 19.03 -11.85 -5.86
C ARG A 165 20.05 -11.47 -6.91
N GLU A 166 19.57 -10.85 -7.98
CA GLU A 166 20.42 -10.40 -9.08
C GLU A 166 20.26 -8.92 -9.32
N LEU A 167 21.37 -8.22 -9.60
CA LEU A 167 21.39 -6.81 -9.92
C LEU A 167 21.64 -6.62 -11.42
N ILE A 168 20.71 -5.97 -12.11
CA ILE A 168 20.88 -5.54 -13.50
C ILE A 168 21.19 -4.07 -13.52
N ILE A 169 22.45 -3.71 -13.73
CA ILE A 169 22.93 -2.32 -13.71
C ILE A 169 23.50 -1.93 -15.08
N GLY A 170 23.38 -0.65 -15.44
CA GLY A 170 23.92 -0.07 -16.68
C GLY A 170 23.32 1.30 -16.95
N ASP A 171 23.83 2.00 -17.93
CA ASP A 171 23.37 3.31 -18.36
C ASP A 171 21.96 3.29 -18.96
N ARG A 172 21.45 4.45 -19.32
CA ARG A 172 20.16 4.55 -20.00
C ARG A 172 20.19 3.82 -21.33
N GLN A 173 19.10 3.14 -21.68
CA GLN A 173 18.90 2.43 -22.96
C GLN A 173 19.88 1.28 -23.24
N THR A 174 20.53 0.72 -22.24
CA THR A 174 21.46 -0.43 -22.39
C THR A 174 20.75 -1.80 -22.38
N GLY A 175 19.42 -1.83 -22.34
CA GLY A 175 18.66 -3.08 -22.42
C GLY A 175 18.29 -3.71 -21.07
N LYS A 176 18.51 -3.03 -19.92
CA LYS A 176 18.16 -3.57 -18.58
C LYS A 176 16.74 -4.12 -18.48
N THR A 177 15.77 -3.31 -18.91
CA THR A 177 14.35 -3.70 -18.89
C THR A 177 14.07 -4.83 -19.87
N ALA A 178 14.76 -4.88 -21.03
CA ALA A 178 14.60 -5.96 -21.98
C ALA A 178 15.00 -7.31 -21.36
N VAL A 179 16.13 -7.37 -20.68
CA VAL A 179 16.56 -8.58 -19.96
C VAL A 179 15.49 -9.06 -18.96
N ALA A 180 14.93 -8.13 -18.17
CA ALA A 180 13.90 -8.47 -17.19
C ALA A 180 12.61 -8.96 -17.85
N VAL A 181 12.16 -8.29 -18.92
CA VAL A 181 10.93 -8.66 -19.64
C VAL A 181 11.10 -9.98 -20.38
N ASP A 182 12.23 -10.20 -21.04
CA ASP A 182 12.54 -11.46 -21.72
C ASP A 182 12.59 -12.64 -20.72
N ALA A 183 13.17 -12.41 -19.54
CA ALA A 183 13.17 -13.42 -18.48
C ALA A 183 11.75 -13.81 -18.06
N ILE A 184 10.81 -12.86 -17.96
CA ILE A 184 9.40 -13.12 -17.66
C ILE A 184 8.73 -13.91 -18.79
N ILE A 185 8.89 -13.46 -20.03
CA ILE A 185 8.30 -14.10 -21.20
C ILE A 185 8.74 -15.57 -21.31
N ASN A 186 10.01 -15.83 -21.05
CA ASN A 186 10.57 -17.18 -21.11
C ASN A 186 10.10 -18.12 -19.99
N GLN A 187 9.36 -17.61 -18.98
CA GLN A 187 8.73 -18.46 -17.97
C GLN A 187 7.37 -19.02 -18.39
N LYS A 188 6.87 -18.68 -19.58
CA LYS A 188 5.61 -19.23 -20.10
C LYS A 188 5.64 -20.76 -20.14
N GLY A 189 4.71 -21.41 -19.44
CA GLY A 189 4.61 -22.86 -19.35
C GLY A 189 5.52 -23.55 -18.31
N THR A 190 6.33 -22.79 -17.58
CA THR A 190 7.22 -23.36 -16.52
C THR A 190 6.53 -23.48 -15.16
N GLY A 191 5.35 -22.92 -14.98
CA GLY A 191 4.66 -22.83 -13.69
C GLY A 191 5.21 -21.76 -12.73
N ILE A 192 6.20 -20.97 -13.17
CA ILE A 192 6.76 -19.88 -12.37
C ILE A 192 5.85 -18.66 -12.51
N LYS A 193 5.40 -18.11 -11.37
CA LYS A 193 4.66 -16.85 -11.30
C LYS A 193 5.66 -15.70 -11.33
N CYS A 194 5.47 -14.77 -12.26
CA CYS A 194 6.33 -13.62 -12.44
C CYS A 194 5.63 -12.35 -11.97
N ILE A 195 6.34 -11.50 -11.25
CA ILE A 195 5.83 -10.22 -10.75
C ILE A 195 6.78 -9.11 -11.20
N TYR A 196 6.25 -8.16 -11.97
CA TYR A 196 7.00 -6.96 -12.36
C TYR A 196 6.59 -5.79 -11.49
N VAL A 197 7.54 -5.19 -10.77
CA VAL A 197 7.30 -4.04 -9.89
C VAL A 197 7.92 -2.80 -10.51
N ALA A 198 7.09 -1.79 -10.85
CA ALA A 198 7.50 -0.52 -11.41
C ALA A 198 7.52 0.56 -10.32
N ILE A 199 8.71 1.08 -10.00
CA ILE A 199 8.88 2.14 -8.99
C ILE A 199 9.44 3.38 -9.66
N GLY A 200 8.72 4.52 -9.56
CA GLY A 200 9.16 5.82 -10.10
C GLY A 200 9.28 5.86 -11.63
N GLN A 201 8.66 4.93 -12.35
CA GLN A 201 8.67 4.89 -13.81
C GLN A 201 7.55 5.75 -14.40
N LYS A 202 7.78 6.28 -15.61
CA LYS A 202 6.73 6.98 -16.36
C LYS A 202 5.63 6.00 -16.76
N GLN A 203 4.38 6.42 -16.70
CA GLN A 203 3.22 5.62 -17.09
C GLN A 203 3.34 5.06 -18.51
N SER A 204 3.88 5.84 -19.46
CA SER A 204 4.13 5.39 -20.83
C SER A 204 5.12 4.21 -20.90
N THR A 205 6.13 4.20 -20.03
CA THR A 205 7.10 3.08 -19.97
C THR A 205 6.43 1.81 -19.42
N VAL A 206 5.61 1.96 -18.37
CA VAL A 206 4.84 0.85 -17.80
C VAL A 206 3.87 0.28 -18.85
N ALA A 207 3.15 1.13 -19.58
CA ALA A 207 2.23 0.70 -20.64
C ALA A 207 2.93 -0.09 -21.74
N ILE A 208 4.16 0.25 -22.12
CA ILE A 208 4.95 -0.52 -23.09
C ILE A 208 5.30 -1.91 -22.55
N VAL A 209 5.68 -2.00 -21.27
CA VAL A 209 5.99 -3.28 -20.63
C VAL A 209 4.74 -4.16 -20.55
N VAL A 210 3.61 -3.60 -20.12
CA VAL A 210 2.32 -4.33 -20.06
C VAL A 210 1.97 -4.90 -21.42
N ARG A 211 2.02 -4.09 -22.49
CA ARG A 211 1.72 -4.55 -23.86
C ARG A 211 2.62 -5.72 -24.28
N LYS A 212 3.92 -5.64 -23.99
CA LYS A 212 4.86 -6.72 -24.32
C LYS A 212 4.61 -8.01 -23.55
N LEU A 213 4.06 -7.93 -22.36
CA LEU A 213 3.74 -9.10 -21.53
C LEU A 213 2.37 -9.71 -21.88
N GLU A 214 1.49 -8.95 -22.55
CA GLU A 214 0.19 -9.41 -23.02
C GLU A 214 0.24 -10.10 -24.40
N GLU A 215 1.28 -9.85 -25.20
CA GLU A 215 1.55 -10.53 -26.49
C GLU A 215 2.01 -11.98 -26.29
#